data_43bfc9cfd7693d07b6f198a8f11b7c0f
#
_entry.id   43bfc9cfd7693d07b6f198a8f11b7c0f
#
_cell.length_a   1.000
_cell.length_b   1.000
_cell.length_c   1.000
_cell.angle_alpha   90.00
_cell.angle_beta   90.00
_cell.angle_gamma   90.00
#
_symmetry.space_group_name_H-M   'P 1'
#
loop_
_entity.id
_entity.type
_entity.pdbx_description
1 polymer ?
#
loop_
_entity_poly.entity_id
_entity_poly.type
_entity_poly.pdbx_seq_one_letter_code
_entity_poly.pdbx_strand_id
1 'polypeptide(L)'
;MKTIAKHKTKKEETKAKRQNAKIFPIYKMFSWDLLFFYSTQYLFYTNVKGITAGEILKLDAFFPLFIILMQLPATICADLLGRRKSLIVGNIIMILYIFLLMILPGVVGIFIANIIYAFGYSLRGIQATNILYDSTATKGGEGLYAKINGKGATGYYILDGIASLTAGYLFVINGYLPMIICLAFTIIATIISTRFKDIYENKLEENEISNKIKEYKKDFKISIKNIITSKRLRALLIFMGIFNALITITGTYKGSTLTELQVKPETFSMINAI
;
A
#
# COMPACT_ATOMS: atom_id res chain seq x y z
N MET A 1 21.97 -29.60 14.55
CA MET A 1 23.02 -28.68 14.08
C MET A 1 22.54 -27.26 14.34
N LYS A 2 23.09 -26.56 15.31
CA LYS A 2 22.74 -25.14 15.57
C LYS A 2 23.28 -24.31 14.42
N THR A 3 22.37 -23.80 13.56
CA THR A 3 22.74 -22.84 12.54
C THR A 3 23.14 -21.55 13.22
N ILE A 4 24.44 -21.27 13.22
CA ILE A 4 25.04 -20.07 13.81
C ILE A 4 24.48 -18.88 12.99
N ALA A 5 23.55 -18.16 13.57
CA ALA A 5 23.10 -16.87 13.02
C ALA A 5 24.36 -16.00 12.87
N LYS A 6 24.69 -15.66 11.61
CA LYS A 6 25.85 -14.84 11.28
C LYS A 6 25.59 -13.43 11.83
N HIS A 7 26.03 -13.14 13.03
CA HIS A 7 25.96 -11.80 13.60
C HIS A 7 26.73 -10.84 12.69
N LYS A 8 26.01 -9.91 12.07
CA LYS A 8 26.65 -8.81 11.32
C LYS A 8 27.53 -8.01 12.27
N THR A 9 28.69 -7.62 11.78
CA THR A 9 29.56 -6.72 12.56
C THR A 9 28.85 -5.38 12.76
N LYS A 10 29.10 -4.71 13.89
CA LYS A 10 28.53 -3.37 14.21
C LYS A 10 28.75 -2.35 13.07
N LYS A 11 29.84 -2.50 12.33
CA LYS A 11 30.16 -1.67 11.15
C LYS A 11 29.24 -1.97 9.95
N GLU A 12 28.93 -3.24 9.71
CA GLU A 12 28.00 -3.66 8.64
C GLU A 12 26.56 -3.22 8.93
N GLU A 13 26.13 -3.34 10.19
CA GLU A 13 24.82 -2.86 10.64
C GLU A 13 24.69 -1.35 10.42
N THR A 14 25.67 -0.57 10.85
CA THR A 14 25.67 0.90 10.65
C THR A 14 25.65 1.27 9.17
N LYS A 15 26.39 0.54 8.32
CA LYS A 15 26.39 0.74 6.88
C LYS A 15 25.01 0.42 6.27
N ALA A 16 24.36 -0.66 6.69
CA ALA A 16 23.03 -1.04 6.25
C ALA A 16 21.96 0.00 6.63
N LYS A 17 21.97 0.47 7.88
CA LYS A 17 21.08 1.53 8.39
C LYS A 17 21.22 2.82 7.54
N ARG A 18 22.45 3.24 7.31
CA ARG A 18 22.72 4.46 6.50
C ARG A 18 22.27 4.29 5.04
N GLN A 19 22.47 3.13 4.46
CA GLN A 19 22.01 2.81 3.10
C GLN A 19 20.50 2.86 3.01
N ASN A 20 19.78 2.18 3.92
CA ASN A 20 18.33 2.14 3.94
C ASN A 20 17.74 3.55 4.13
N ALA A 21 18.30 4.34 5.05
CA ALA A 21 17.86 5.71 5.29
C ALA A 21 18.01 6.63 4.05
N LYS A 22 19.02 6.40 3.19
CA LYS A 22 19.20 7.14 1.94
C LYS A 22 18.23 6.70 0.85
N ILE A 23 17.94 5.40 0.77
CA ILE A 23 17.10 4.81 -0.29
C ILE A 23 15.62 5.03 0.00
N PHE A 24 15.22 5.04 1.27
CA PHE A 24 13.83 5.06 1.68
C PHE A 24 13.01 6.23 1.10
N PRO A 25 13.48 7.50 1.09
CA PRO A 25 12.70 8.59 0.50
C PRO A 25 12.40 8.37 -0.97
N ILE A 26 13.40 7.88 -1.74
CA ILE A 26 13.23 7.59 -3.17
C ILE A 26 12.25 6.44 -3.36
N TYR A 27 12.39 5.36 -2.58
CA TYR A 27 11.46 4.25 -2.61
C TYR A 27 10.02 4.71 -2.32
N LYS A 28 9.83 5.47 -1.24
CA LYS A 28 8.51 5.96 -0.83
C LYS A 28 7.86 6.86 -1.88
N MET A 29 8.64 7.70 -2.55
CA MET A 29 8.20 8.57 -3.62
C MET A 29 7.48 7.80 -4.76
N PHE A 30 7.94 6.59 -5.09
CA PHE A 30 7.37 5.75 -6.15
C PHE A 30 6.40 4.66 -5.66
N SER A 31 6.38 4.38 -4.36
CA SER A 31 5.69 3.22 -3.80
C SER A 31 4.59 3.54 -2.80
N TRP A 32 4.41 4.81 -2.41
CA TRP A 32 3.40 5.11 -1.39
C TRP A 32 2.01 4.73 -1.87
N ASP A 33 1.66 5.15 -3.07
CA ASP A 33 0.36 4.85 -3.65
C ASP A 33 0.46 4.59 -5.16
N LEU A 34 -0.68 4.44 -5.83
CA LEU A 34 -0.79 4.15 -7.27
C LEU A 34 -0.88 5.46 -8.07
N LEU A 35 0.28 6.08 -8.29
CA LEU A 35 0.40 7.32 -9.07
C LEU A 35 -0.24 7.17 -10.47
N PHE A 36 -0.85 8.21 -10.96
CA PHE A 36 -1.61 8.31 -12.21
C PHE A 36 -2.93 7.54 -12.21
N PHE A 37 -3.04 6.41 -11.48
CA PHE A 37 -4.26 5.62 -11.46
C PHE A 37 -5.39 6.32 -10.70
N TYR A 38 -5.14 6.75 -9.45
CA TYR A 38 -6.22 7.31 -8.61
C TYR A 38 -6.88 8.55 -9.21
N SER A 39 -6.12 9.39 -9.91
CA SER A 39 -6.66 10.58 -10.57
C SER A 39 -7.65 10.26 -11.68
N THR A 40 -7.58 9.05 -12.27
CA THR A 40 -8.43 8.58 -13.36
C THR A 40 -9.21 7.30 -13.04
N GLN A 41 -9.13 6.80 -11.79
CA GLN A 41 -9.71 5.53 -11.38
C GLN A 41 -11.21 5.42 -11.72
N TYR A 42 -11.99 6.45 -11.39
CA TYR A 42 -13.41 6.48 -11.67
C TYR A 42 -13.68 6.37 -13.17
N LEU A 43 -12.98 7.17 -13.99
CA LEU A 43 -13.09 7.13 -15.45
C LEU A 43 -12.66 5.76 -16.01
N PHE A 44 -11.62 5.16 -15.47
CA PHE A 44 -11.18 3.83 -15.87
C PHE A 44 -12.25 2.78 -15.57
N TYR A 45 -12.85 2.84 -14.40
CA TYR A 45 -13.89 1.88 -14.00
C TYR A 45 -15.16 2.04 -14.82
N THR A 46 -15.60 3.27 -15.09
CA THR A 46 -16.83 3.52 -15.87
C THR A 46 -16.62 3.35 -17.35
N ASN A 47 -15.63 3.99 -17.94
CA ASN A 47 -15.47 4.07 -19.41
C ASN A 47 -14.72 2.87 -20.00
N VAL A 48 -13.76 2.28 -19.23
CA VAL A 48 -12.95 1.16 -19.73
C VAL A 48 -13.51 -0.19 -19.27
N LYS A 49 -13.93 -0.27 -17.99
CA LYS A 49 -14.48 -1.51 -17.41
C LYS A 49 -15.99 -1.63 -17.50
N GLY A 50 -16.69 -0.54 -17.82
CA GLY A 50 -18.14 -0.53 -18.03
C GLY A 50 -18.94 -0.76 -16.74
N ILE A 51 -18.38 -0.44 -15.56
CA ILE A 51 -19.08 -0.60 -14.29
C ILE A 51 -19.74 0.70 -13.84
N THR A 52 -20.83 0.57 -13.11
CA THR A 52 -21.63 1.69 -12.61
C THR A 52 -21.08 2.27 -11.32
N ALA A 53 -21.45 3.52 -11.00
CA ALA A 53 -21.09 4.15 -9.72
C ALA A 53 -21.55 3.32 -8.51
N GLY A 54 -22.72 2.68 -8.58
CA GLY A 54 -23.23 1.82 -7.52
C GLY A 54 -22.40 0.55 -7.32
N GLU A 55 -21.82 0.00 -8.38
CA GLU A 55 -20.90 -1.14 -8.32
C GLU A 55 -19.54 -0.72 -7.75
N ILE A 56 -19.05 0.48 -8.09
CA ILE A 56 -17.84 1.05 -7.49
C ILE A 56 -18.02 1.18 -5.98
N LEU A 57 -19.12 1.75 -5.50
CA LEU A 57 -19.42 1.86 -4.07
C LEU A 57 -19.45 0.51 -3.35
N LYS A 58 -20.00 -0.53 -3.99
CA LYS A 58 -19.98 -1.88 -3.44
C LYS A 58 -18.54 -2.42 -3.31
N LEU A 59 -17.72 -2.26 -4.35
CA LEU A 59 -16.31 -2.65 -4.32
C LEU A 59 -15.55 -1.92 -3.20
N ASP A 60 -15.74 -0.62 -3.07
CA ASP A 60 -15.12 0.22 -2.05
C ASP A 60 -15.56 -0.18 -0.63
N ALA A 61 -16.82 -0.61 -0.46
CA ALA A 61 -17.32 -1.09 0.83
C ALA A 61 -16.67 -2.42 1.27
N PHE A 62 -16.35 -3.31 0.33
CA PHE A 62 -15.67 -4.58 0.63
C PHE A 62 -14.16 -4.44 0.78
N PHE A 63 -13.57 -3.43 0.18
CA PHE A 63 -12.11 -3.27 0.15
C PHE A 63 -11.45 -3.22 1.54
N PRO A 64 -11.95 -2.46 2.54
CA PRO A 64 -11.39 -2.48 3.89
C PRO A 64 -11.42 -3.86 4.56
N LEU A 65 -12.44 -4.67 4.27
CA LEU A 65 -12.52 -6.04 4.77
C LEU A 65 -11.39 -6.90 4.21
N PHE A 66 -11.05 -6.74 2.93
CA PHE A 66 -9.91 -7.46 2.34
C PHE A 66 -8.59 -7.04 2.99
N ILE A 67 -8.39 -5.76 3.26
CA ILE A 67 -7.19 -5.28 3.96
C ILE A 67 -7.08 -5.94 5.34
N ILE A 68 -8.16 -5.96 6.13
CA ILE A 68 -8.18 -6.57 7.46
C ILE A 68 -7.89 -8.08 7.38
N LEU A 69 -8.55 -8.78 6.46
CA LEU A 69 -8.37 -10.23 6.30
C LEU A 69 -6.96 -10.59 5.82
N MET A 70 -6.37 -9.77 4.94
CA MET A 70 -5.05 -10.04 4.37
C MET A 70 -3.90 -9.58 5.28
N GLN A 71 -4.17 -8.75 6.29
CA GLN A 71 -3.14 -8.27 7.21
C GLN A 71 -2.48 -9.41 8.00
N LEU A 72 -3.26 -10.39 8.47
CA LEU A 72 -2.72 -11.54 9.20
C LEU A 72 -1.85 -12.45 8.30
N PRO A 73 -2.32 -12.93 7.14
CA PRO A 73 -1.45 -13.66 6.21
C PRO A 73 -0.20 -12.89 5.80
N ALA A 74 -0.32 -11.58 5.54
CA ALA A 74 0.82 -10.75 5.19
C ALA A 74 1.86 -10.67 6.31
N THR A 75 1.44 -10.56 7.56
CA THR A 75 2.34 -10.56 8.72
C THR A 75 3.07 -11.90 8.86
N ILE A 76 2.37 -13.02 8.72
CA ILE A 76 2.96 -14.36 8.77
C ILE A 76 3.99 -14.53 7.64
N CYS A 77 3.63 -14.17 6.41
CA CYS A 77 4.56 -14.20 5.27
C CYS A 77 5.80 -13.34 5.52
N ALA A 78 5.61 -12.18 6.14
CA ALA A 78 6.70 -11.26 6.45
C ALA A 78 7.69 -11.84 7.45
N ASP A 79 7.21 -12.54 8.46
CA ASP A 79 8.06 -13.20 9.46
C ASP A 79 8.85 -14.39 8.87
N LEU A 80 8.24 -15.09 7.90
CA LEU A 80 8.88 -16.21 7.21
C LEU A 80 9.97 -15.76 6.23
N LEU A 81 9.67 -14.75 5.43
CA LEU A 81 10.54 -14.29 4.34
C LEU A 81 11.63 -13.32 4.84
N GLY A 82 11.39 -12.66 5.97
CA GLY A 82 12.18 -11.52 6.43
C GLY A 82 11.79 -10.21 5.72
N ARG A 83 12.17 -9.08 6.31
CA ARG A 83 11.64 -7.76 5.94
C ARG A 83 11.88 -7.36 4.49
N ARG A 84 13.13 -7.49 4.02
CA ARG A 84 13.51 -7.10 2.66
C ARG A 84 12.82 -7.95 1.60
N LYS A 85 12.82 -9.28 1.77
CA LYS A 85 12.19 -10.19 0.80
C LYS A 85 10.69 -9.96 0.74
N SER A 86 10.04 -9.80 1.88
CA SER A 86 8.60 -9.50 1.97
C SER A 86 8.24 -8.18 1.29
N LEU A 87 9.10 -7.16 1.42
CA LEU A 87 8.92 -5.90 0.71
C LEU A 87 8.96 -6.09 -0.81
N ILE A 88 9.92 -6.86 -1.31
CA ILE A 88 10.07 -7.16 -2.74
C ILE A 88 8.86 -7.96 -3.24
N VAL A 89 8.47 -9.01 -2.51
CA VAL A 89 7.30 -9.84 -2.86
C VAL A 89 6.02 -9.00 -2.85
N GLY A 90 5.83 -8.14 -1.85
CA GLY A 90 4.71 -7.21 -1.80
C GLY A 90 4.63 -6.29 -3.03
N ASN A 91 5.77 -5.75 -3.47
CA ASN A 91 5.83 -4.95 -4.70
C ASN A 91 5.54 -5.76 -5.97
N ILE A 92 6.01 -7.02 -6.07
CA ILE A 92 5.69 -7.91 -7.18
C ILE A 92 4.18 -8.22 -7.23
N ILE A 93 3.56 -8.43 -6.07
CA ILE A 93 2.11 -8.63 -5.98
C ILE A 93 1.35 -7.36 -6.43
N MET A 94 1.88 -6.17 -6.15
CA MET A 94 1.29 -4.91 -6.66
C MET A 94 1.39 -4.80 -8.19
N ILE A 95 2.49 -5.25 -8.79
CA ILE A 95 2.61 -5.35 -10.24
C ILE A 95 1.55 -6.32 -10.81
N LEU A 96 1.39 -7.48 -10.18
CA LEU A 96 0.38 -8.47 -10.56
C LEU A 96 -1.04 -7.89 -10.44
N TYR A 97 -1.33 -7.13 -9.37
CA TYR A 97 -2.60 -6.43 -9.21
C TYR A 97 -2.90 -5.50 -10.39
N ILE A 98 -1.96 -4.60 -10.71
CA ILE A 98 -2.17 -3.63 -11.81
C ILE A 98 -2.41 -4.37 -13.13
N PHE A 99 -1.65 -5.43 -13.39
CA PHE A 99 -1.80 -6.25 -14.58
C PHE A 99 -3.17 -6.94 -14.64
N LEU A 100 -3.61 -7.56 -13.54
CA LEU A 100 -4.93 -8.19 -13.46
C LEU A 100 -6.06 -7.17 -13.61
N LEU A 101 -5.91 -5.99 -13.00
CA LEU A 101 -6.88 -4.91 -13.15
C LEU A 101 -7.01 -4.43 -14.61
N MET A 102 -5.93 -4.46 -15.39
CA MET A 102 -5.99 -4.14 -16.81
C MET A 102 -6.69 -5.22 -17.64
N ILE A 103 -6.49 -6.51 -17.34
CA ILE A 103 -6.96 -7.63 -18.17
C ILE A 103 -8.36 -8.09 -17.78
N LEU A 104 -8.63 -8.25 -16.46
CA LEU A 104 -9.90 -8.82 -16.00
C LEU A 104 -11.06 -7.85 -16.25
N PRO A 105 -12.18 -8.32 -16.85
CA PRO A 105 -13.34 -7.48 -17.13
C PRO A 105 -14.29 -7.32 -15.95
N GLY A 106 -15.03 -6.23 -15.93
CA GLY A 106 -16.22 -6.04 -15.08
C GLY A 106 -15.94 -6.05 -13.57
N VAL A 107 -17.02 -6.08 -12.80
CA VAL A 107 -17.00 -6.02 -11.33
C VAL A 107 -16.24 -7.18 -10.69
N VAL A 108 -16.46 -8.41 -11.21
CA VAL A 108 -15.81 -9.61 -10.66
C VAL A 108 -14.31 -9.56 -10.84
N GLY A 109 -13.85 -9.07 -11.99
CA GLY A 109 -12.42 -8.91 -12.26
C GLY A 109 -11.75 -7.93 -11.30
N ILE A 110 -12.40 -6.79 -11.05
CA ILE A 110 -11.91 -5.78 -10.09
C ILE A 110 -11.94 -6.33 -8.67
N PHE A 111 -12.99 -7.08 -8.30
CA PHE A 111 -13.10 -7.71 -6.99
C PHE A 111 -11.93 -8.68 -6.71
N ILE A 112 -11.60 -9.54 -7.67
CA ILE A 112 -10.44 -10.46 -7.57
C ILE A 112 -9.14 -9.66 -7.48
N ALA A 113 -8.97 -8.66 -8.31
CA ALA A 113 -7.78 -7.80 -8.29
C ALA A 113 -7.63 -7.11 -6.93
N ASN A 114 -8.72 -6.61 -6.32
CA ASN A 114 -8.70 -5.95 -5.01
C ASN A 114 -8.26 -6.86 -3.86
N ILE A 115 -8.57 -8.17 -3.91
CA ILE A 115 -8.07 -9.15 -2.93
C ILE A 115 -6.54 -9.25 -3.03
N ILE A 116 -6.01 -9.32 -4.24
CA ILE A 116 -4.57 -9.39 -4.50
C ILE A 116 -3.89 -8.09 -4.09
N TYR A 117 -4.52 -6.94 -4.39
CA TYR A 117 -4.06 -5.63 -3.91
C TYR A 117 -3.95 -5.59 -2.39
N ALA A 118 -5.00 -6.02 -1.68
CA ALA A 118 -5.04 -5.97 -0.22
C ALA A 118 -3.88 -6.76 0.41
N PHE A 119 -3.54 -7.91 -0.14
CA PHE A 119 -2.41 -8.71 0.33
C PHE A 119 -1.06 -8.02 0.02
N GLY A 120 -0.83 -7.59 -1.21
CA GLY A 120 0.39 -6.89 -1.61
C GLY A 120 0.60 -5.58 -0.86
N TYR A 121 -0.47 -4.79 -0.70
CA TYR A 121 -0.46 -3.54 0.04
C TYR A 121 -0.10 -3.73 1.52
N SER A 122 -0.74 -4.71 2.19
CA SER A 122 -0.48 -5.03 3.59
C SER A 122 0.97 -5.50 3.78
N LEU A 123 1.44 -6.39 2.92
CA LEU A 123 2.81 -6.92 2.99
C LEU A 123 3.86 -5.82 2.77
N ARG A 124 3.68 -4.99 1.74
CA ARG A 124 4.57 -3.89 1.39
C ARG A 124 4.61 -2.80 2.45
N GLY A 125 3.44 -2.34 2.90
CA GLY A 125 3.30 -1.21 3.81
C GLY A 125 3.94 -1.46 5.17
N ILE A 126 3.66 -2.63 5.76
CA ILE A 126 4.23 -3.04 7.05
C ILE A 126 5.76 -3.10 6.96
N GLN A 127 6.31 -3.72 5.91
CA GLN A 127 7.74 -3.94 5.82
C GLN A 127 8.53 -2.67 5.47
N ALA A 128 8.00 -1.79 4.65
CA ALA A 128 8.62 -0.49 4.40
C ALA A 128 8.78 0.33 5.69
N THR A 129 7.71 0.39 6.49
CA THR A 129 7.72 1.07 7.79
C THR A 129 8.73 0.45 8.76
N ASN A 130 8.76 -0.89 8.85
CA ASN A 130 9.68 -1.61 9.73
C ASN A 130 11.14 -1.41 9.33
N ILE A 131 11.48 -1.44 8.03
CA ILE A 131 12.84 -1.19 7.53
C ILE A 131 13.29 0.23 7.90
N LEU A 132 12.41 1.24 7.76
CA LEU A 132 12.75 2.60 8.15
C LEU A 132 12.95 2.72 9.66
N TYR A 133 12.03 2.15 10.45
CA TYR A 133 12.11 2.17 11.91
C TYR A 133 13.43 1.56 12.40
N ASP A 134 13.80 0.37 11.93
CA ASP A 134 15.07 -0.27 12.31
C ASP A 134 16.29 0.55 11.87
N SER A 135 16.18 1.21 10.72
CA SER A 135 17.29 2.02 10.18
C SER A 135 17.53 3.28 10.99
N THR A 136 16.50 3.75 11.72
CA THR A 136 16.55 4.97 12.54
C THR A 136 16.55 4.70 14.04
N ALA A 137 16.44 3.42 14.47
CA ALA A 137 16.42 3.02 15.89
C ALA A 137 17.75 3.32 16.60
N THR A 138 17.90 4.56 17.07
CA THR A 138 19.01 5.06 17.89
C THR A 138 18.46 6.05 18.92
N LYS A 139 19.23 6.38 19.96
CA LYS A 139 18.80 7.44 20.90
C LYS A 139 18.55 8.74 20.11
N GLY A 140 17.32 9.27 20.15
CA GLY A 140 16.88 10.42 19.36
C GLY A 140 16.50 10.13 17.92
N GLY A 141 16.32 8.85 17.55
CA GLY A 141 16.00 8.42 16.18
C GLY A 141 14.61 8.78 15.68
N GLU A 142 13.68 9.15 16.58
CA GLU A 142 12.32 9.55 16.18
C GLU A 142 12.31 10.77 15.25
N GLY A 143 13.11 11.79 15.55
CA GLY A 143 13.28 12.95 14.68
C GLY A 143 13.88 12.59 13.32
N LEU A 144 14.81 11.63 13.30
CA LEU A 144 15.40 11.14 12.05
C LEU A 144 14.38 10.34 11.22
N TYR A 145 13.58 9.50 11.87
CA TYR A 145 12.47 8.78 11.23
C TYR A 145 11.51 9.76 10.56
N ALA A 146 11.01 10.74 11.31
CA ALA A 146 10.06 11.75 10.81
C ALA A 146 10.65 12.53 9.62
N LYS A 147 11.92 12.93 9.70
CA LYS A 147 12.62 13.64 8.63
C LYS A 147 12.73 12.82 7.35
N ILE A 148 13.13 11.55 7.44
CA ILE A 148 13.31 10.67 6.27
C ILE A 148 11.94 10.32 5.67
N ASN A 149 10.97 9.98 6.52
CA ASN A 149 9.62 9.67 6.11
C ASN A 149 8.94 10.88 5.44
N GLY A 150 9.13 12.07 6.00
CA GLY A 150 8.64 13.35 5.45
C GLY A 150 9.23 13.67 4.10
N LYS A 151 10.55 13.49 3.89
CA LYS A 151 11.18 13.67 2.57
C LYS A 151 10.57 12.77 1.50
N GLY A 152 10.32 11.51 1.83
CA GLY A 152 9.65 10.58 0.92
C GLY A 152 8.22 11.00 0.61
N ALA A 153 7.49 11.46 1.63
CA ALA A 153 6.14 11.98 1.47
C ALA A 153 6.10 13.22 0.57
N THR A 154 6.99 14.19 0.79
CA THR A 154 7.09 15.38 -0.05
C THR A 154 7.36 15.01 -1.52
N GLY A 155 8.31 14.09 -1.76
CA GLY A 155 8.59 13.61 -3.11
C GLY A 155 7.37 12.94 -3.76
N TYR A 156 6.63 12.13 -2.99
CA TYR A 156 5.39 11.52 -3.46
C TYR A 156 4.35 12.58 -3.84
N TYR A 157 4.05 13.55 -2.98
CA TYR A 157 3.03 14.58 -3.27
C TYR A 157 3.38 15.47 -4.46
N ILE A 158 4.67 15.72 -4.70
CA ILE A 158 5.11 16.42 -5.93
C ILE A 158 4.78 15.58 -7.16
N LEU A 159 5.10 14.28 -7.14
CA LEU A 159 4.77 13.39 -8.26
C LEU A 159 3.26 13.20 -8.43
N ASP A 160 2.51 13.13 -7.34
CA ASP A 160 1.07 12.98 -7.34
C ASP A 160 0.38 14.22 -7.95
N GLY A 161 0.87 15.42 -7.61
CA GLY A 161 0.43 16.65 -8.26
C GLY A 161 0.69 16.64 -9.77
N ILE A 162 1.88 16.23 -10.22
CA ILE A 162 2.19 16.09 -11.65
C ILE A 162 1.30 15.02 -12.30
N ALA A 163 1.12 13.88 -11.63
CA ALA A 163 0.27 12.81 -12.11
C ALA A 163 -1.18 13.27 -12.28
N SER A 164 -1.73 13.98 -11.29
CA SER A 164 -3.10 14.49 -11.34
C SER A 164 -3.32 15.54 -12.42
N LEU A 165 -2.32 16.38 -12.71
CA LEU A 165 -2.38 17.36 -13.79
C LEU A 165 -2.33 16.71 -15.19
N THR A 166 -1.66 15.58 -15.32
CA THR A 166 -1.35 14.97 -16.63
C THR A 166 -2.16 13.70 -16.92
N ALA A 167 -2.64 12.99 -15.90
CA ALA A 167 -3.33 11.71 -16.05
C ALA A 167 -4.58 11.78 -16.93
N GLY A 168 -5.34 12.87 -16.86
CA GLY A 168 -6.53 13.07 -17.71
C GLY A 168 -6.19 13.19 -19.20
N TYR A 169 -5.13 13.90 -19.55
CA TYR A 169 -4.64 13.98 -20.93
C TYR A 169 -4.17 12.61 -21.44
N LEU A 170 -3.45 11.88 -20.61
CA LEU A 170 -3.03 10.50 -20.92
C LEU A 170 -4.23 9.58 -21.13
N PHE A 171 -5.26 9.73 -20.30
CA PHE A 171 -6.50 8.95 -20.40
C PHE A 171 -7.25 9.20 -21.72
N VAL A 172 -7.28 10.45 -22.21
CA VAL A 172 -7.89 10.79 -23.52
C VAL A 172 -7.15 10.13 -24.67
N ILE A 173 -5.81 10.06 -24.61
CA ILE A 173 -5.02 9.39 -25.65
C ILE A 173 -5.33 7.88 -25.64
N ASN A 174 -5.33 7.26 -24.46
CA ASN A 174 -5.71 5.87 -24.27
C ASN A 174 -6.08 5.63 -22.81
N GLY A 175 -7.28 5.08 -22.54
CA GLY A 175 -7.78 4.82 -21.19
C GLY A 175 -6.88 3.90 -20.32
N TYR A 176 -6.00 3.13 -20.95
CA TYR A 176 -5.01 2.30 -20.24
C TYR A 176 -3.69 3.01 -19.96
N LEU A 177 -3.40 4.15 -20.57
CA LEU A 177 -2.09 4.80 -20.48
C LEU A 177 -1.72 5.21 -19.05
N PRO A 178 -2.62 5.79 -18.22
CA PRO A 178 -2.34 6.06 -16.83
C PRO A 178 -1.96 4.80 -16.04
N MET A 179 -2.61 3.66 -16.34
CA MET A 179 -2.31 2.37 -15.71
C MET A 179 -0.94 1.83 -16.12
N ILE A 180 -0.55 1.97 -17.38
CA ILE A 180 0.77 1.54 -17.89
C ILE A 180 1.88 2.36 -17.21
N ILE A 181 1.67 3.66 -17.04
CA ILE A 181 2.63 4.51 -16.33
C ILE A 181 2.69 4.14 -14.85
N CYS A 182 1.56 3.89 -14.20
CA CYS A 182 1.48 3.39 -12.84
C CYS A 182 2.27 2.07 -12.68
N LEU A 183 2.13 1.14 -13.64
CA LEU A 183 2.89 -0.11 -13.68
C LEU A 183 4.40 0.15 -13.76
N ALA A 184 4.83 1.07 -14.63
CA ALA A 184 6.24 1.45 -14.76
C ALA A 184 6.80 2.02 -13.44
N PHE A 185 6.06 2.88 -12.74
CA PHE A 185 6.45 3.42 -11.44
C PHE A 185 6.54 2.31 -10.37
N THR A 186 5.61 1.35 -10.38
CA THR A 186 5.63 0.21 -9.46
C THR A 186 6.83 -0.72 -9.74
N ILE A 187 7.20 -0.91 -10.99
CA ILE A 187 8.42 -1.64 -11.39
C ILE A 187 9.67 -0.91 -10.88
N ILE A 188 9.74 0.42 -11.04
CA ILE A 188 10.84 1.24 -10.51
C ILE A 188 10.94 1.08 -8.99
N ALA A 189 9.82 1.16 -8.26
CA ALA A 189 9.77 0.94 -6.82
C ALA A 189 10.26 -0.47 -6.45
N THR A 190 9.89 -1.49 -7.22
CA THR A 190 10.34 -2.87 -7.02
C THR A 190 11.86 -2.98 -7.18
N ILE A 191 12.43 -2.38 -8.23
CA ILE A 191 13.89 -2.35 -8.45
C ILE A 191 14.59 -1.62 -7.29
N ILE A 192 14.07 -0.48 -6.83
CA ILE A 192 14.62 0.25 -5.69
C ILE A 192 14.57 -0.61 -4.42
N SER A 193 13.48 -1.37 -4.22
CA SER A 193 13.31 -2.23 -3.04
C SER A 193 14.38 -3.31 -2.91
N THR A 194 14.96 -3.77 -4.02
CA THR A 194 16.07 -4.74 -4.01
C THR A 194 17.36 -4.17 -3.40
N ARG A 195 17.49 -2.84 -3.34
CA ARG A 195 18.66 -2.15 -2.79
C ARG A 195 18.65 -2.05 -1.26
N PHE A 196 17.53 -2.30 -0.60
CA PHE A 196 17.47 -2.36 0.85
C PHE A 196 18.32 -3.48 1.42
N LYS A 197 18.77 -3.32 2.66
CA LYS A 197 19.55 -4.31 3.40
C LYS A 197 18.79 -4.73 4.66
N ASP A 198 18.75 -6.03 4.91
CA ASP A 198 18.26 -6.50 6.20
C ASP A 198 19.25 -6.11 7.31
N ILE A 199 18.76 -5.51 8.38
CA ILE A 199 19.55 -5.12 9.55
C ILE A 199 19.63 -6.28 10.51
N TYR A 200 18.50 -6.95 10.73
CA TYR A 200 18.38 -8.13 11.59
C TYR A 200 18.06 -9.36 10.73
N GLU A 201 18.76 -10.46 10.99
CA GLU A 201 18.41 -11.76 10.41
C GLU A 201 17.39 -12.46 11.31
N ASN A 202 16.11 -12.10 11.18
CA ASN A 202 15.03 -12.88 11.77
C ASN A 202 14.51 -13.86 10.71
N LYS A 203 15.09 -15.04 10.65
CA LYS A 203 14.46 -16.20 10.01
C LYS A 203 13.86 -17.04 11.12
N LEU A 204 12.55 -17.22 11.07
CA LEU A 204 11.88 -18.22 11.88
C LEU A 204 12.29 -19.63 11.40
N GLU A 205 12.57 -20.51 12.33
CA GLU A 205 12.65 -21.93 12.03
C GLU A 205 11.23 -22.48 11.79
N GLU A 206 11.10 -23.50 10.90
CA GLU A 206 9.80 -24.08 10.55
C GLU A 206 8.99 -24.51 11.77
N ASN A 207 9.64 -24.98 12.82
CA ASN A 207 9.01 -25.39 14.08
C ASN A 207 8.40 -24.23 14.88
N GLU A 208 8.83 -22.99 14.63
CA GLU A 208 8.32 -21.79 15.30
C GLU A 208 7.05 -21.26 14.62
N ILE A 209 6.81 -21.62 13.36
CA ILE A 209 5.68 -21.12 12.56
C ILE A 209 4.35 -21.49 13.20
N SER A 210 4.17 -22.75 13.60
CA SER A 210 2.92 -23.23 14.22
C SER A 210 2.63 -22.50 15.53
N ASN A 211 3.67 -22.25 16.32
CA ASN A 211 3.55 -21.53 17.59
C ASN A 211 3.21 -20.04 17.36
N LYS A 212 3.84 -19.39 16.40
CA LYS A 212 3.51 -18.01 16.03
C LYS A 212 2.10 -17.86 15.47
N ILE A 213 1.63 -18.78 14.63
CA ILE A 213 0.25 -18.75 14.14
C ILE A 213 -0.74 -18.85 15.32
N LYS A 214 -0.47 -19.69 16.31
CA LYS A 214 -1.29 -19.78 17.54
C LYS A 214 -1.23 -18.48 18.36
N GLU A 215 -0.07 -17.87 18.47
CA GLU A 215 0.14 -16.58 19.13
C GLU A 215 -0.64 -15.47 18.44
N TYR A 216 -0.53 -15.33 17.11
CA TYR A 216 -1.32 -14.36 16.34
C TYR A 216 -2.83 -14.56 16.49
N LYS A 217 -3.31 -15.80 16.45
CA LYS A 217 -4.75 -16.08 16.69
C LYS A 217 -5.18 -15.66 18.09
N LYS A 218 -4.33 -15.89 19.10
CA LYS A 218 -4.57 -15.47 20.49
C LYS A 218 -4.62 -13.95 20.59
N ASP A 219 -3.62 -13.26 20.01
CA ASP A 219 -3.52 -11.79 20.04
C ASP A 219 -4.67 -11.14 19.29
N PHE A 220 -5.08 -11.71 18.16
CA PHE A 220 -6.26 -11.26 17.42
C PHE A 220 -7.53 -11.39 18.27
N LYS A 221 -7.73 -12.54 18.96
CA LYS A 221 -8.87 -12.74 19.88
C LYS A 221 -8.85 -11.75 21.03
N ILE A 222 -7.68 -11.48 21.62
CA ILE A 222 -7.50 -10.48 22.68
C ILE A 222 -7.82 -9.08 22.16
N SER A 223 -7.35 -8.72 20.97
CA SER A 223 -7.61 -7.43 20.34
C SER A 223 -9.11 -7.21 20.09
N ILE A 224 -9.81 -8.21 19.55
CA ILE A 224 -11.27 -8.16 19.39
C ILE A 224 -11.97 -8.00 20.74
N LYS A 225 -11.57 -8.77 21.76
CA LYS A 225 -12.13 -8.63 23.10
C LYS A 225 -11.93 -7.23 23.66
N ASN A 226 -10.75 -6.65 23.49
CA ASN A 226 -10.43 -5.30 23.93
C ASN A 226 -11.28 -4.24 23.21
N ILE A 227 -11.54 -4.40 21.90
CA ILE A 227 -12.42 -3.54 21.12
C ILE A 227 -13.85 -3.61 21.67
N ILE A 228 -14.35 -4.83 21.93
CA ILE A 228 -15.72 -5.04 22.42
C ILE A 228 -15.90 -4.49 23.86
N THR A 229 -14.89 -4.64 24.71
CA THR A 229 -14.98 -4.23 26.13
C THR A 229 -14.70 -2.75 26.36
N SER A 230 -13.83 -2.13 25.55
CA SER A 230 -13.45 -0.72 25.72
C SER A 230 -14.41 0.23 25.00
N LYS A 231 -15.26 0.95 25.76
CA LYS A 231 -16.17 1.97 25.22
C LYS A 231 -15.41 3.05 24.42
N ARG A 232 -14.26 3.50 24.93
CA ARG A 232 -13.43 4.53 24.30
C ARG A 232 -12.87 4.05 22.94
N LEU A 233 -12.36 2.83 22.88
CA LEU A 233 -11.80 2.25 21.66
C LEU A 233 -12.89 2.04 20.59
N ARG A 234 -14.05 1.54 20.99
CA ARG A 234 -15.21 1.40 20.07
C ARG A 234 -15.66 2.75 19.52
N ALA A 235 -15.82 3.75 20.38
CA ALA A 235 -16.23 5.09 19.94
C ALA A 235 -15.22 5.67 18.93
N LEU A 236 -13.92 5.53 19.18
CA LEU A 236 -12.87 5.96 18.27
C LEU A 236 -12.94 5.22 16.92
N LEU A 237 -13.09 3.90 16.94
CA LEU A 237 -13.17 3.10 15.72
C LEU A 237 -14.44 3.40 14.91
N ILE A 238 -15.59 3.57 15.57
CA ILE A 238 -16.83 3.97 14.91
C ILE A 238 -16.67 5.35 14.27
N PHE A 239 -16.12 6.33 15.02
CA PHE A 239 -15.87 7.67 14.50
C PHE A 239 -14.96 7.63 13.26
N MET A 240 -13.83 6.93 13.34
CA MET A 240 -12.91 6.78 12.21
C MET A 240 -13.57 6.04 11.04
N GLY A 241 -14.38 5.01 11.31
CA GLY A 241 -15.11 4.27 10.29
C GLY A 241 -16.11 5.14 9.55
N ILE A 242 -16.92 5.92 10.27
CA ILE A 242 -17.90 6.86 9.68
C ILE A 242 -17.16 7.93 8.85
N PHE A 243 -16.08 8.49 9.39
CA PHE A 243 -15.31 9.53 8.70
C PHE A 243 -14.68 9.01 7.40
N ASN A 244 -14.08 7.82 7.42
CA ASN A 244 -13.55 7.18 6.21
C ASN A 244 -14.66 6.85 5.20
N ALA A 245 -15.82 6.35 5.66
CA ALA A 245 -16.95 6.07 4.78
C ALA A 245 -17.45 7.34 4.09
N LEU A 246 -17.55 8.45 4.80
CA LEU A 246 -17.92 9.75 4.22
C LEU A 246 -16.94 10.22 3.16
N ILE A 247 -15.63 10.10 3.40
CA ILE A 247 -14.59 10.45 2.41
C ILE A 247 -14.75 9.58 1.15
N THR A 248 -14.90 8.26 1.29
CA THR A 248 -15.05 7.33 0.17
C THR A 248 -16.30 7.62 -0.65
N ILE A 249 -17.45 7.79 0.03
CA ILE A 249 -18.72 8.12 -0.63
C ILE A 249 -18.61 9.45 -1.37
N THR A 250 -18.04 10.47 -0.75
CA THR A 250 -17.85 11.79 -1.36
C THR A 250 -16.96 11.70 -2.60
N GLY A 251 -15.89 10.89 -2.56
CA GLY A 251 -15.01 10.67 -3.71
C GLY A 251 -15.75 10.05 -4.90
N THR A 252 -16.51 8.98 -4.68
CA THR A 252 -17.29 8.31 -5.73
C THR A 252 -18.43 9.21 -6.22
N TYR A 253 -19.10 9.93 -5.34
CA TYR A 253 -20.15 10.90 -5.70
C TYR A 253 -19.60 12.05 -6.55
N LYS A 254 -18.44 12.61 -6.17
CA LYS A 254 -17.71 13.60 -6.96
C LYS A 254 -17.46 13.07 -8.37
N GLY A 255 -16.96 11.83 -8.48
CA GLY A 255 -16.71 11.18 -9.78
C GLY A 255 -17.98 11.06 -10.63
N SER A 256 -19.09 10.60 -10.05
CA SER A 256 -20.38 10.47 -10.72
C SER A 256 -20.89 11.84 -11.21
N THR A 257 -20.91 12.85 -10.34
CA THR A 257 -21.38 14.20 -10.67
C THR A 257 -20.55 14.83 -11.80
N LEU A 258 -19.21 14.71 -11.75
CA LEU A 258 -18.35 15.24 -12.80
C LEU A 258 -18.60 14.55 -14.15
N THR A 259 -18.92 13.26 -14.13
CA THR A 259 -19.26 12.51 -15.34
C THR A 259 -20.62 12.90 -15.89
N GLU A 260 -21.64 13.07 -15.04
CA GLU A 260 -22.97 13.56 -15.43
C GLU A 260 -22.93 14.98 -16.01
N LEU A 261 -22.07 15.84 -15.49
CA LEU A 261 -21.80 17.17 -16.02
C LEU A 261 -20.93 17.17 -17.29
N GLN A 262 -20.58 15.99 -17.80
CA GLN A 262 -19.75 15.82 -18.99
C GLN A 262 -18.40 16.54 -18.90
N VAL A 263 -17.82 16.62 -17.70
CA VAL A 263 -16.52 17.24 -17.49
C VAL A 263 -15.45 16.42 -18.24
N LYS A 264 -14.63 17.11 -19.02
CA LYS A 264 -13.55 16.48 -19.79
C LYS A 264 -12.56 15.74 -18.88
N PRO A 265 -12.02 14.59 -19.29
CA PRO A 265 -11.09 13.80 -18.47
C PRO A 265 -9.88 14.59 -17.95
N GLU A 266 -9.38 15.57 -18.73
CA GLU A 266 -8.27 16.42 -18.33
C GLU A 266 -8.61 17.27 -17.11
N THR A 267 -9.80 17.91 -17.14
CA THR A 267 -10.31 18.70 -16.01
C THR A 267 -10.70 17.81 -14.84
N PHE A 268 -11.25 16.62 -15.11
CA PHE A 268 -11.61 15.64 -14.10
C PHE A 268 -10.39 15.23 -13.23
N SER A 269 -9.27 14.91 -13.87
CA SER A 269 -8.06 14.52 -13.12
C SER A 269 -7.49 15.69 -12.31
N MET A 270 -7.56 16.92 -12.80
CA MET A 270 -7.15 18.12 -12.06
C MET A 270 -8.02 18.37 -10.82
N ILE A 271 -9.34 18.23 -10.94
CA ILE A 271 -10.27 18.38 -9.80
C ILE A 271 -10.05 17.30 -8.74
N ASN A 272 -9.60 16.11 -9.14
CA ASN A 272 -9.25 15.05 -8.19
C ASN A 272 -7.95 15.32 -7.41
N ALA A 273 -7.12 16.25 -7.87
CA ALA A 273 -5.89 16.66 -7.18
C ALA A 273 -6.15 17.62 -6.00
N ILE A 274 -7.34 18.23 -5.94
CA ILE A 274 -7.78 19.18 -4.90
C ILE A 274 -8.56 18.43 -3.84
#